data_3d17c291324ab81c3c3d4dd2f40b3168
#
_entry.id   3d17c291324ab81c3c3d4dd2f40b3168
#
_cell.length_a   1.000
_cell.length_b   1.000
_cell.length_c   1.000
_cell.angle_alpha   90.00
_cell.angle_beta   90.00
_cell.angle_gamma   90.00
#
_symmetry.space_group_name_H-M   'P 1'
#
loop_
_entity.id
_entity.type
_entity.pdbx_description
1 polymer ?
#
loop_
_entity_poly.entity_id
_entity_poly.type
_entity_poly.pdbx_seq_one_letter_code
_entity_poly.pdbx_strand_id
1 'polypeptide(L)'
;MSEDLAIKLNDCTSKGYVIAPAGFGKTHLIAMAVRASGGRQLILTHTFAGVNSIKTKMADLGVRASQFQVDTIASWALRLCLAYPKASGWKIENPTSKQWNKLYECCSHLLGKRFIREAVSSSYIGLYVDEYQDCSDVQHDLVCNLAEFLPSRLLGDPLQSIFDFDDGKPVDWEVSVYPKFDCLGQLEVPWRWVKAKSPELGEWLKNVRRKIELGQKIDLLAQLPPSVIRTYTQPEYLAAKQYTALCGMLNNNESVIALHGGDNQSKNKTHLLAKTMAGRFSSIEEIEGKDLHSFIKKLVAVKTVQAGFLLVVKFAMKCLTGVPSALTAGTRRGEVTKLRSTTKYPLVLQAANDYLTDPSSSHLKAFFETLKSNPETSAYRRDLLYRFLNVLKIHIDGQATTLVEAGILYQREMRHSGRPINHRKLIGTTLLVKGLEYDHAVILDADSLDAKDLYVAMTRGAKSLTIIGTVRHLPA
;
A
#
# COMPACT_ATOMS: atom_id res chain seq x y z
N MET A 1 -2.84 18.61 25.25
CA MET A 1 -3.03 17.15 25.02
C MET A 1 -2.02 16.48 24.07
N SER A 2 -1.79 16.94 22.85
CA SER A 2 -0.73 16.35 22.00
C SER A 2 0.69 16.72 22.47
N GLU A 3 0.87 17.91 23.01
CA GLU A 3 2.14 18.37 23.62
C GLU A 3 2.46 17.59 24.88
N ASP A 4 1.52 17.41 25.79
CA ASP A 4 1.70 16.63 27.01
C ASP A 4 2.07 15.18 26.69
N LEU A 5 1.45 14.59 25.66
CA LEU A 5 1.77 13.24 25.23
C LEU A 5 3.15 13.17 24.56
N ALA A 6 3.57 14.21 23.82
CA ALA A 6 4.91 14.29 23.26
C ALA A 6 5.98 14.39 24.37
N ILE A 7 5.69 15.13 25.44
CA ILE A 7 6.53 15.19 26.64
C ILE A 7 6.62 13.81 27.30
N LYS A 8 5.50 13.16 27.55
CA LYS A 8 5.48 11.80 28.13
C LYS A 8 6.26 10.79 27.28
N LEU A 9 6.18 10.88 25.94
CA LEU A 9 6.97 10.05 25.04
C LEU A 9 8.47 10.35 25.16
N ASN A 10 8.87 11.62 25.25
CA ASN A 10 10.26 12.00 25.42
C ASN A 10 10.81 11.55 26.77
N ASP A 11 10.04 11.70 27.82
CA ASP A 11 10.42 11.38 29.20
C ASP A 11 10.32 9.88 29.54
N CYS A 12 9.76 9.07 28.66
CA CYS A 12 9.70 7.63 28.84
C CYS A 12 11.11 7.02 28.81
N THR A 13 11.61 6.55 29.93
CA THR A 13 12.92 5.92 30.11
C THR A 13 12.88 4.40 30.06
N SER A 14 11.71 3.82 29.94
CA SER A 14 11.46 2.37 29.91
C SER A 14 10.78 1.94 28.58
N LYS A 15 9.73 1.16 28.69
CA LYS A 15 8.94 0.58 27.59
C LYS A 15 7.52 1.14 27.65
N GLY A 16 7.09 1.85 26.61
CA GLY A 16 5.75 2.41 26.58
C GLY A 16 5.06 2.28 25.23
N TYR A 17 3.72 2.35 25.25
CA TYR A 17 2.92 2.40 24.02
C TYR A 17 1.92 3.55 24.02
N VAL A 18 1.55 3.97 22.81
CA VAL A 18 0.50 4.96 22.55
C VAL A 18 -0.50 4.36 21.58
N ILE A 19 -1.78 4.38 21.93
CA ILE A 19 -2.85 4.09 20.98
C ILE A 19 -3.05 5.32 20.08
N ALA A 20 -2.81 5.12 18.80
CA ALA A 20 -2.82 6.20 17.81
C ALA A 20 -3.75 5.86 16.64
N PRO A 21 -5.06 6.17 16.75
CA PRO A 21 -6.02 5.88 15.70
C PRO A 21 -5.67 6.53 14.37
N ALA A 22 -6.23 5.99 13.27
CA ALA A 22 -6.02 6.52 11.92
C ALA A 22 -6.40 8.01 11.85
N GLY A 23 -5.52 8.85 11.30
CA GLY A 23 -5.81 10.28 11.11
C GLY A 23 -5.73 11.16 12.36
N PHE A 24 -5.29 10.62 13.51
CA PHE A 24 -5.17 11.36 14.77
C PHE A 24 -3.82 12.04 14.97
N GLY A 25 -2.90 11.95 14.00
CA GLY A 25 -1.64 12.70 14.02
C GLY A 25 -0.44 11.96 14.61
N LYS A 26 -0.41 10.62 14.54
CA LYS A 26 0.66 9.77 15.05
C LYS A 26 2.07 10.22 14.62
N THR A 27 2.30 10.39 13.30
CA THR A 27 3.59 10.83 12.76
C THR A 27 4.01 12.22 13.25
N HIS A 28 3.03 13.11 13.45
CA HIS A 28 3.28 14.44 14.03
C HIS A 28 3.71 14.34 15.50
N LEU A 29 3.06 13.47 16.27
CA LEU A 29 3.41 13.21 17.66
C LEU A 29 4.85 12.69 17.80
N ILE A 30 5.26 11.71 16.96
CA ILE A 30 6.65 11.21 16.92
C ILE A 30 7.61 12.37 16.64
N ALA A 31 7.33 13.21 15.64
CA ALA A 31 8.22 14.29 15.26
C ALA A 31 8.33 15.37 16.37
N MET A 32 7.25 15.67 17.09
CA MET A 32 7.29 16.56 18.26
C MET A 32 8.16 15.99 19.38
N ALA A 33 7.99 14.73 19.72
CA ALA A 33 8.76 14.07 20.77
C ALA A 33 10.25 13.99 20.41
N VAL A 34 10.60 13.66 19.16
CA VAL A 34 11.98 13.62 18.68
C VAL A 34 12.61 15.02 18.65
N ARG A 35 11.85 16.05 18.28
CA ARG A 35 12.33 17.45 18.31
C ARG A 35 12.77 17.88 19.71
N ALA A 36 12.03 17.43 20.72
CA ALA A 36 12.32 17.73 22.14
C ALA A 36 13.46 16.87 22.71
N SER A 37 13.88 15.78 22.02
CA SER A 37 14.87 14.86 22.54
C SER A 37 16.29 15.44 22.54
N GLY A 38 17.08 15.08 23.56
CA GLY A 38 18.47 15.50 23.73
C GLY A 38 19.50 14.74 22.89
N GLY A 39 19.08 13.75 22.09
CA GLY A 39 20.01 12.92 21.31
C GLY A 39 19.33 12.18 20.16
N ARG A 40 20.09 11.31 19.50
CA ARG A 40 19.62 10.62 18.30
C ARG A 40 18.66 9.49 18.62
N GLN A 41 17.48 9.51 18.01
CA GLN A 41 16.44 8.48 18.12
C GLN A 41 16.47 7.54 16.91
N LEU A 42 16.28 6.24 17.14
CA LEU A 42 15.98 5.27 16.10
C LEU A 42 14.46 5.22 15.90
N ILE A 43 14.00 5.38 14.67
CA ILE A 43 12.58 5.32 14.31
C ILE A 43 12.39 4.22 13.27
N LEU A 44 11.61 3.20 13.62
CA LEU A 44 11.34 2.05 12.77
C LEU A 44 9.87 2.06 12.33
N THR A 45 9.64 1.66 11.09
CA THR A 45 8.30 1.48 10.49
C THR A 45 8.32 0.29 9.52
N HIS A 46 7.18 -0.02 8.86
CA HIS A 46 7.08 -1.20 7.99
C HIS A 46 7.41 -0.92 6.52
N THR A 47 7.20 0.31 6.06
CA THR A 47 7.26 0.63 4.62
C THR A 47 8.16 1.83 4.34
N PHE A 48 8.76 1.88 3.14
CA PHE A 48 9.51 3.06 2.71
C PHE A 48 8.62 4.30 2.55
N ALA A 49 7.34 4.13 2.24
CA ALA A 49 6.37 5.23 2.26
C ALA A 49 6.23 5.82 3.67
N GLY A 50 6.19 4.97 4.71
CA GLY A 50 6.23 5.39 6.12
C GLY A 50 7.51 6.14 6.46
N VAL A 51 8.67 5.61 6.03
CA VAL A 51 9.97 6.30 6.20
C VAL A 51 9.95 7.69 5.59
N ASN A 52 9.46 7.83 4.36
CA ASN A 52 9.40 9.12 3.67
C ASN A 52 8.41 10.08 4.36
N SER A 53 7.24 9.59 4.77
CA SER A 53 6.25 10.38 5.51
C SER A 53 6.82 10.93 6.82
N ILE A 54 7.51 10.09 7.59
CA ILE A 54 8.16 10.50 8.84
C ILE A 54 9.26 11.53 8.56
N LYS A 55 10.14 11.30 7.58
CA LYS A 55 11.21 12.24 7.20
C LYS A 55 10.65 13.59 6.77
N THR A 56 9.60 13.62 5.96
CA THR A 56 8.91 14.85 5.56
C THR A 56 8.38 15.59 6.79
N LYS A 57 7.73 14.87 7.71
CA LYS A 57 7.18 15.47 8.93
C LYS A 57 8.28 16.00 9.88
N MET A 58 9.43 15.30 9.95
CA MET A 58 10.60 15.81 10.69
C MET A 58 11.11 17.13 10.09
N ALA A 59 11.23 17.20 8.75
CA ALA A 59 11.65 18.41 8.05
C ALA A 59 10.65 19.56 8.25
N ASP A 60 9.32 19.30 8.14
CA ASP A 60 8.27 20.30 8.37
C ASP A 60 8.35 20.94 9.77
N LEU A 61 8.77 20.18 10.78
CA LEU A 61 8.91 20.63 12.17
C LEU A 61 10.32 21.10 12.51
N GLY A 62 11.24 21.18 11.55
CA GLY A 62 12.60 21.64 11.75
C GLY A 62 13.46 20.73 12.63
N VAL A 63 13.17 19.42 12.68
CA VAL A 63 13.98 18.44 13.41
C VAL A 63 15.30 18.22 12.68
N ARG A 64 16.43 18.39 13.38
CA ARG A 64 17.76 18.24 12.78
C ARG A 64 18.02 16.78 12.39
N ALA A 65 18.61 16.55 11.23
CA ALA A 65 18.93 15.20 10.73
C ALA A 65 19.83 14.38 11.68
N SER A 66 20.62 15.04 12.52
CA SER A 66 21.44 14.40 13.56
C SER A 66 20.62 13.81 14.72
N GLN A 67 19.38 14.27 14.93
CA GLN A 67 18.53 13.84 16.05
C GLN A 67 17.76 12.57 15.77
N PHE A 68 17.75 12.05 14.54
CA PHE A 68 16.99 10.83 14.22
C PHE A 68 17.65 10.00 13.12
N GLN A 69 17.30 8.73 13.11
CA GLN A 69 17.43 7.85 11.96
C GLN A 69 16.10 7.13 11.76
N VAL A 70 15.55 7.25 10.55
CA VAL A 70 14.31 6.55 10.16
C VAL A 70 14.63 5.43 9.19
N ASP A 71 14.11 4.26 9.45
CA ASP A 71 14.29 3.09 8.59
C ASP A 71 13.07 2.14 8.65
N THR A 72 13.03 1.18 7.71
CA THR A 72 12.11 0.06 7.91
C THR A 72 12.76 -0.97 8.85
N ILE A 73 11.91 -1.71 9.62
CA ILE A 73 12.38 -2.81 10.47
C ILE A 73 13.26 -3.77 9.66
N ALA A 74 12.79 -4.13 8.45
CA ALA A 74 13.48 -5.01 7.54
C ALA A 74 14.86 -4.49 7.11
N SER A 75 14.93 -3.23 6.66
CA SER A 75 16.19 -2.64 6.18
C SER A 75 17.19 -2.43 7.31
N TRP A 76 16.71 -2.05 8.49
CA TRP A 76 17.56 -1.87 9.66
C TRP A 76 18.16 -3.21 10.12
N ALA A 77 17.33 -4.25 10.25
CA ALA A 77 17.76 -5.59 10.62
C ALA A 77 18.78 -6.17 9.62
N LEU A 78 18.50 -6.03 8.31
CA LEU A 78 19.38 -6.50 7.24
C LEU A 78 20.76 -5.81 7.32
N ARG A 79 20.78 -4.50 7.46
CA ARG A 79 21.99 -3.70 7.53
C ARG A 79 22.84 -4.07 8.75
N LEU A 80 22.20 -4.27 9.93
CA LEU A 80 22.88 -4.68 11.14
C LEU A 80 23.50 -6.09 10.98
N CYS A 81 22.74 -7.05 10.44
CA CYS A 81 23.23 -8.41 10.23
C CYS A 81 24.38 -8.47 9.23
N LEU A 82 24.32 -7.68 8.13
CA LEU A 82 25.38 -7.61 7.14
C LEU A 82 26.63 -6.88 7.63
N ALA A 83 26.49 -5.94 8.58
CA ALA A 83 27.64 -5.31 9.22
C ALA A 83 28.43 -6.29 10.12
N TYR A 84 27.76 -7.32 10.66
CA TYR A 84 28.36 -8.32 11.53
C TYR A 84 28.05 -9.76 11.06
N PRO A 85 28.49 -10.17 9.84
CA PRO A 85 28.02 -11.40 9.21
C PRO A 85 28.46 -12.68 9.95
N LYS A 86 29.61 -12.66 10.61
CA LYS A 86 30.07 -13.79 11.44
C LYS A 86 29.26 -13.93 12.73
N ALA A 87 28.91 -12.83 13.36
CA ALA A 87 28.19 -12.82 14.63
C ALA A 87 26.67 -13.06 14.46
N SER A 88 26.08 -12.58 13.37
CA SER A 88 24.69 -12.79 13.01
C SER A 88 24.43 -14.15 12.35
N GLY A 89 25.43 -14.74 11.71
CA GLY A 89 25.27 -15.92 10.84
C GLY A 89 24.58 -15.61 9.50
N TRP A 90 24.35 -14.34 9.16
CA TRP A 90 23.64 -13.90 7.96
C TRP A 90 24.58 -13.30 6.90
N LYS A 91 24.40 -13.72 5.63
CA LYS A 91 25.24 -13.26 4.50
C LYS A 91 24.44 -12.86 3.25
N ILE A 92 23.12 -13.02 3.28
CA ILE A 92 22.27 -12.80 2.10
C ILE A 92 21.93 -11.30 2.00
N GLU A 93 22.43 -10.64 0.96
CA GLU A 93 22.18 -9.20 0.73
C GLU A 93 20.75 -8.92 0.24
N ASN A 94 20.13 -9.85 -0.48
CA ASN A 94 18.82 -9.72 -1.06
C ASN A 94 17.88 -10.86 -0.63
N PRO A 95 17.30 -10.78 0.59
CA PRO A 95 16.42 -11.82 1.09
C PRO A 95 15.15 -11.95 0.23
N THR A 96 14.73 -13.19 0.01
CA THR A 96 13.40 -13.50 -0.57
C THR A 96 12.32 -13.51 0.51
N SER A 97 11.03 -13.55 0.12
CA SER A 97 9.90 -13.53 1.08
C SER A 97 10.07 -14.55 2.22
N LYS A 98 10.49 -15.77 1.91
CA LYS A 98 10.68 -16.86 2.90
C LYS A 98 11.90 -16.69 3.85
N GLN A 99 12.77 -15.72 3.57
CA GLN A 99 14.01 -15.52 4.33
C GLN A 99 13.93 -14.38 5.36
N TRP A 100 12.87 -13.57 5.31
CA TRP A 100 12.74 -12.40 6.19
C TRP A 100 12.60 -12.79 7.65
N ASN A 101 11.79 -13.79 7.98
CA ASN A 101 11.65 -14.26 9.36
C ASN A 101 12.99 -14.76 9.92
N LYS A 102 13.75 -15.52 9.11
CA LYS A 102 15.08 -15.97 9.50
C LYS A 102 16.07 -14.82 9.72
N LEU A 103 15.98 -13.75 8.91
CA LEU A 103 16.77 -12.54 9.12
C LEU A 103 16.45 -11.89 10.47
N TYR A 104 15.14 -11.75 10.81
CA TYR A 104 14.73 -11.16 12.09
C TYR A 104 15.21 -11.98 13.29
N GLU A 105 15.14 -13.32 13.20
CA GLU A 105 15.70 -14.22 14.21
C GLU A 105 17.23 -14.04 14.37
N CYS A 106 17.97 -13.99 13.25
CA CYS A 106 19.41 -13.72 13.26
C CYS A 106 19.74 -12.37 13.87
N CYS A 107 18.93 -11.33 13.57
CA CYS A 107 19.09 -10.01 14.15
C CYS A 107 18.80 -10.01 15.66
N SER A 108 17.73 -10.68 16.09
CA SER A 108 17.40 -10.85 17.51
C SER A 108 18.52 -11.56 18.28
N HIS A 109 19.09 -12.62 17.71
CA HIS A 109 20.25 -13.29 18.29
C HIS A 109 21.48 -12.36 18.38
N LEU A 110 21.70 -11.56 17.32
CA LEU A 110 22.82 -10.60 17.29
C LEU A 110 22.68 -9.53 18.37
N LEU A 111 21.45 -9.01 18.62
CA LEU A 111 21.15 -8.06 19.70
C LEU A 111 21.37 -8.65 21.11
N GLY A 112 21.42 -9.96 21.26
CA GLY A 112 21.84 -10.63 22.49
C GLY A 112 23.33 -10.44 22.82
N LYS A 113 24.19 -10.03 21.87
CA LYS A 113 25.63 -9.85 22.08
C LYS A 113 25.91 -8.49 22.74
N ARG A 114 26.72 -8.49 23.81
CA ARG A 114 27.05 -7.28 24.58
C ARG A 114 27.63 -6.16 23.72
N PHE A 115 28.61 -6.45 22.87
CA PHE A 115 29.27 -5.45 22.04
C PHE A 115 28.30 -4.79 21.02
N ILE A 116 27.24 -5.52 20.57
CA ILE A 116 26.19 -4.97 19.70
C ILE A 116 25.27 -4.04 20.49
N ARG A 117 24.87 -4.45 21.71
CA ARG A 117 24.07 -3.58 22.60
C ARG A 117 24.81 -2.28 22.87
N GLU A 118 26.09 -2.33 23.20
CA GLU A 118 26.95 -1.16 23.42
C GLU A 118 27.03 -0.29 22.17
N ALA A 119 27.21 -0.86 20.98
CA ALA A 119 27.27 -0.11 19.72
C ALA A 119 25.93 0.57 19.38
N VAL A 120 24.80 -0.11 19.59
CA VAL A 120 23.47 0.44 19.34
C VAL A 120 23.12 1.54 20.36
N SER A 121 23.40 1.32 21.68
CA SER A 121 23.15 2.30 22.74
C SER A 121 24.05 3.55 22.63
N SER A 122 25.25 3.42 22.04
CA SER A 122 26.11 4.55 21.74
C SER A 122 25.61 5.37 20.53
N SER A 123 24.85 4.73 19.66
CA SER A 123 24.30 5.35 18.43
C SER A 123 22.94 6.02 18.65
N TYR A 124 22.12 5.49 19.58
CA TYR A 124 20.76 5.95 19.80
C TYR A 124 20.43 6.02 21.29
N ILE A 125 19.70 7.06 21.68
CA ILE A 125 19.22 7.23 23.05
C ILE A 125 17.81 6.65 23.27
N GLY A 126 17.14 6.19 22.21
CA GLY A 126 15.81 5.59 22.28
C GLY A 126 15.30 5.11 20.94
N LEU A 127 14.21 4.35 21.01
CA LEU A 127 13.52 3.71 19.90
C LEU A 127 12.06 4.20 19.83
N TYR A 128 11.59 4.50 18.63
CA TYR A 128 10.19 4.65 18.27
C TYR A 128 9.84 3.61 17.21
N VAL A 129 8.71 2.92 17.35
CA VAL A 129 8.18 2.02 16.32
C VAL A 129 6.80 2.50 15.90
N ASP A 130 6.70 2.92 14.63
CA ASP A 130 5.45 3.40 14.03
C ASP A 130 4.70 2.25 13.35
N GLU A 131 3.36 2.32 13.30
CA GLU A 131 2.46 1.29 12.76
C GLU A 131 2.68 -0.08 13.44
N TYR A 132 2.83 -0.09 14.76
CA TYR A 132 3.22 -1.30 15.49
C TYR A 132 2.25 -2.47 15.33
N GLN A 133 0.98 -2.23 15.05
CA GLN A 133 -0.01 -3.27 14.76
C GLN A 133 0.30 -4.10 13.52
N ASP A 134 1.26 -3.65 12.69
CA ASP A 134 1.70 -4.35 11.48
C ASP A 134 2.94 -5.22 11.71
N CYS A 135 3.42 -5.32 12.94
CA CYS A 135 4.49 -6.25 13.31
C CYS A 135 3.98 -7.70 13.27
N SER A 136 4.80 -8.58 12.72
CA SER A 136 4.68 -10.02 13.00
C SER A 136 5.23 -10.34 14.39
N ASP A 137 4.92 -11.54 14.90
CA ASP A 137 5.47 -12.07 16.14
C ASP A 137 7.00 -12.04 16.18
N VAL A 138 7.67 -12.42 15.08
CA VAL A 138 9.15 -12.40 14.97
C VAL A 138 9.71 -10.96 14.99
N GLN A 139 9.00 -10.01 14.40
CA GLN A 139 9.37 -8.58 14.47
C GLN A 139 9.13 -8.02 15.87
N HIS A 140 8.05 -8.45 16.53
CA HIS A 140 7.79 -8.10 17.92
C HIS A 140 8.95 -8.56 18.83
N ASP A 141 9.42 -9.79 18.68
CA ASP A 141 10.56 -10.31 19.45
C ASP A 141 11.85 -9.49 19.22
N LEU A 142 12.09 -9.07 17.97
CA LEU A 142 13.21 -8.19 17.65
C LEU A 142 13.09 -6.84 18.37
N VAL A 143 11.91 -6.23 18.36
CA VAL A 143 11.65 -4.96 19.06
C VAL A 143 11.76 -5.13 20.57
N CYS A 144 11.28 -6.23 21.14
CA CYS A 144 11.45 -6.54 22.55
C CYS A 144 12.92 -6.65 22.95
N ASN A 145 13.76 -7.28 22.11
CA ASN A 145 15.20 -7.34 22.36
C ASN A 145 15.88 -5.97 22.31
N LEU A 146 15.44 -5.05 21.44
CA LEU A 146 15.89 -3.66 21.46
C LEU A 146 15.45 -2.94 22.73
N ALA A 147 14.22 -3.18 23.16
CA ALA A 147 13.62 -2.55 24.33
C ALA A 147 14.25 -3.01 25.67
N GLU A 148 15.09 -4.05 25.68
CA GLU A 148 15.87 -4.44 26.86
C GLU A 148 16.97 -3.43 27.25
N PHE A 149 17.44 -2.62 26.30
CA PHE A 149 18.55 -1.70 26.52
C PHE A 149 18.34 -0.30 25.91
N LEU A 150 17.24 -0.06 25.20
CA LEU A 150 16.84 1.25 24.70
C LEU A 150 15.45 1.62 25.23
N PRO A 151 15.23 2.81 25.77
CA PRO A 151 13.89 3.34 25.99
C PRO A 151 13.06 3.24 24.72
N SER A 152 11.94 2.52 24.76
CA SER A 152 11.18 2.14 23.57
C SER A 152 9.74 2.59 23.62
N ARG A 153 9.25 3.19 22.53
CA ARG A 153 7.89 3.72 22.41
C ARG A 153 7.23 3.13 21.16
N LEU A 154 6.15 2.40 21.38
CA LEU A 154 5.36 1.75 20.35
C LEU A 154 4.14 2.63 20.03
N LEU A 155 3.94 2.95 18.77
CA LEU A 155 2.76 3.72 18.33
C LEU A 155 1.99 2.90 17.29
N GLY A 156 0.72 2.69 17.54
CA GLY A 156 -0.10 1.88 16.64
C GLY A 156 -1.58 1.95 16.94
N ASP A 157 -2.34 1.28 16.11
CA ASP A 157 -3.79 1.14 16.22
C ASP A 157 -4.18 -0.32 16.06
N PRO A 158 -4.50 -1.06 17.14
CA PRO A 158 -4.87 -2.48 17.07
C PRO A 158 -6.03 -2.78 16.11
N LEU A 159 -6.97 -1.84 15.92
CA LEU A 159 -8.06 -2.00 14.98
C LEU A 159 -7.64 -1.89 13.50
N GLN A 160 -6.43 -1.43 13.21
CA GLN A 160 -5.88 -1.41 11.86
C GLN A 160 -4.99 -2.62 11.55
N SER A 161 -4.95 -3.64 12.41
CA SER A 161 -4.25 -4.90 12.16
C SER A 161 -5.04 -5.77 11.20
N ILE A 162 -4.87 -5.53 9.90
CA ILE A 162 -5.53 -6.25 8.78
C ILE A 162 -4.55 -7.03 7.90
N PHE A 163 -3.25 -7.00 8.21
CA PHE A 163 -2.27 -7.81 7.48
C PHE A 163 -2.38 -9.27 7.88
N ASP A 164 -2.46 -10.12 6.86
CA ASP A 164 -2.30 -11.56 6.99
C ASP A 164 -0.89 -11.92 6.52
N PHE A 165 -0.12 -12.60 7.34
CA PHE A 165 1.27 -12.95 7.05
C PHE A 165 1.31 -14.36 6.49
N ASP A 166 2.03 -14.55 5.35
CA ASP A 166 2.24 -15.88 4.76
C ASP A 166 2.98 -16.83 5.74
N ASP A 167 3.93 -16.27 6.54
CA ASP A 167 4.74 -16.99 7.52
C ASP A 167 4.79 -16.18 8.84
N GLY A 168 3.88 -16.41 9.76
CA GLY A 168 3.82 -15.75 11.08
C GLY A 168 2.42 -15.26 11.44
N LYS A 169 2.28 -14.76 12.65
CA LYS A 169 1.02 -14.18 13.13
C LYS A 169 1.23 -12.68 13.37
N PRO A 170 0.21 -11.85 13.16
CA PRO A 170 0.26 -10.46 13.60
C PRO A 170 0.40 -10.40 15.11
N VAL A 171 1.11 -9.38 15.60
CA VAL A 171 1.28 -9.15 17.03
C VAL A 171 -0.08 -8.99 17.72
N ASP A 172 -0.28 -9.77 18.77
CA ASP A 172 -1.46 -9.66 19.63
C ASP A 172 -1.16 -8.62 20.72
N TRP A 173 -1.93 -7.53 20.73
CA TRP A 173 -1.72 -6.44 21.69
C TRP A 173 -2.11 -6.84 23.11
N GLU A 174 -3.16 -7.62 23.30
CA GLU A 174 -3.64 -8.05 24.61
C GLU A 174 -2.63 -8.97 25.31
N VAL A 175 -2.03 -9.89 24.55
CA VAL A 175 -1.12 -10.90 25.08
C VAL A 175 0.33 -10.43 25.08
N SER A 176 0.73 -9.67 24.06
CA SER A 176 2.15 -9.41 23.78
C SER A 176 2.58 -7.98 24.13
N VAL A 177 1.70 -6.98 24.00
CA VAL A 177 2.06 -5.56 24.17
C VAL A 177 1.63 -5.04 25.54
N TYR A 178 0.36 -5.12 25.86
CA TYR A 178 -0.18 -4.52 27.11
C TYR A 178 0.47 -5.05 28.40
N PRO A 179 0.86 -6.34 28.50
CA PRO A 179 1.54 -6.83 29.70
C PRO A 179 3.01 -6.41 29.83
N LYS A 180 3.64 -5.96 28.74
CA LYS A 180 5.10 -5.70 28.70
C LYS A 180 5.46 -4.22 28.56
N PHE A 181 4.53 -3.37 28.13
CA PHE A 181 4.74 -1.96 27.85
C PHE A 181 3.72 -1.11 28.61
N ASP A 182 4.15 0.00 29.19
CA ASP A 182 3.29 0.90 29.93
C ASP A 182 2.43 1.77 28.99
N CYS A 183 1.17 1.95 29.34
CA CYS A 183 0.29 2.84 28.58
C CYS A 183 0.67 4.31 28.83
N LEU A 184 1.24 4.98 27.84
CA LEU A 184 1.57 6.41 27.89
C LEU A 184 0.36 7.30 27.58
N GLY A 185 -0.64 6.76 26.89
CA GLY A 185 -1.89 7.43 26.57
C GLY A 185 -2.43 7.09 25.19
N GLN A 186 -3.44 7.86 24.77
CA GLN A 186 -4.10 7.71 23.48
C GLN A 186 -4.27 9.09 22.82
N LEU A 187 -4.17 9.11 21.49
CA LEU A 187 -4.51 10.30 20.69
C LEU A 187 -6.03 10.45 20.60
N GLU A 188 -6.54 11.65 20.93
CA GLU A 188 -7.97 11.90 21.05
C GLU A 188 -8.55 12.79 19.94
N VAL A 189 -7.71 13.59 19.27
CA VAL A 189 -8.18 14.59 18.29
C VAL A 189 -8.07 14.04 16.88
N PRO A 190 -9.17 13.95 16.12
CA PRO A 190 -9.21 13.42 14.75
C PRO A 190 -8.72 14.47 13.75
N TRP A 191 -7.44 14.79 13.78
CA TRP A 191 -6.82 15.91 13.04
C TRP A 191 -7.03 15.85 11.53
N ARG A 192 -7.12 14.66 10.93
CA ARG A 192 -7.40 14.52 9.49
C ARG A 192 -8.68 15.23 9.10
N TRP A 193 -9.75 14.97 9.85
CA TRP A 193 -11.09 15.50 9.57
C TRP A 193 -11.22 16.96 9.99
N VAL A 194 -10.57 17.37 11.08
CA VAL A 194 -10.48 18.79 11.48
C VAL A 194 -9.83 19.61 10.36
N LYS A 195 -8.70 19.15 9.81
CA LYS A 195 -7.99 19.81 8.70
C LYS A 195 -8.81 19.79 7.40
N ALA A 196 -9.57 18.74 7.15
CA ALA A 196 -10.44 18.60 5.99
C ALA A 196 -11.75 19.37 6.12
N LYS A 197 -11.99 20.09 7.23
CA LYS A 197 -13.22 20.84 7.55
C LYS A 197 -14.46 19.95 7.66
N SER A 198 -14.29 18.71 8.13
CA SER A 198 -15.36 17.72 8.38
C SER A 198 -15.21 17.13 9.79
N PRO A 199 -15.16 17.95 10.86
CA PRO A 199 -14.92 17.47 12.22
C PRO A 199 -16.02 16.51 12.70
N GLU A 200 -17.26 16.68 12.25
CA GLU A 200 -18.39 15.80 12.57
C GLU A 200 -18.17 14.35 12.08
N LEU A 201 -17.52 14.18 10.92
CA LEU A 201 -17.12 12.85 10.43
C LEU A 201 -16.07 12.23 11.34
N GLY A 202 -15.10 13.02 11.77
CA GLY A 202 -14.06 12.57 12.70
C GLY A 202 -14.61 12.10 14.03
N GLU A 203 -15.53 12.87 14.63
CA GLU A 203 -16.17 12.50 15.90
C GLU A 203 -17.10 11.28 15.74
N TRP A 204 -17.83 11.19 14.64
CA TRP A 204 -18.62 10.00 14.33
C TRP A 204 -17.75 8.75 14.22
N LEU A 205 -16.61 8.82 13.51
CA LEU A 205 -15.66 7.72 13.38
C LEU A 205 -15.01 7.33 14.71
N LYS A 206 -14.80 8.28 15.61
CA LYS A 206 -14.35 8.01 16.98
C LYS A 206 -15.40 7.18 17.76
N ASN A 207 -16.68 7.50 17.60
CA ASN A 207 -17.77 6.72 18.19
C ASN A 207 -17.91 5.34 17.53
N VAL A 208 -17.74 5.24 16.21
CA VAL A 208 -17.69 3.96 15.47
C VAL A 208 -16.57 3.08 16.00
N ARG A 209 -15.37 3.64 16.17
CA ARG A 209 -14.24 2.95 16.76
C ARG A 209 -14.58 2.34 18.12
N ARG A 210 -15.16 3.15 19.02
CA ARG A 210 -15.53 2.70 20.36
C ARG A 210 -16.54 1.55 20.34
N LYS A 211 -17.53 1.60 19.42
CA LYS A 211 -18.49 0.50 19.26
C LYS A 211 -17.79 -0.79 18.80
N ILE A 212 -16.88 -0.69 17.83
CA ILE A 212 -16.12 -1.84 17.34
C ILE A 212 -15.25 -2.46 18.45
N GLU A 213 -14.57 -1.64 19.25
CA GLU A 213 -13.77 -2.08 20.41
C GLU A 213 -14.62 -2.83 21.46
N LEU A 214 -15.90 -2.45 21.60
CA LEU A 214 -16.86 -3.11 22.48
C LEU A 214 -17.58 -4.30 21.82
N GLY A 215 -17.23 -4.69 20.60
CA GLY A 215 -17.91 -5.75 19.84
C GLY A 215 -19.36 -5.39 19.44
N GLN A 216 -19.70 -4.11 19.45
CA GLN A 216 -21.05 -3.62 19.12
C GLN A 216 -21.18 -3.33 17.63
N LYS A 217 -22.38 -3.60 17.08
CA LYS A 217 -22.68 -3.27 15.68
C LYS A 217 -23.03 -1.77 15.52
N ILE A 218 -22.70 -1.24 14.35
CA ILE A 218 -22.99 0.11 13.92
C ILE A 218 -24.36 0.09 13.22
N ASP A 219 -25.34 0.82 13.76
CA ASP A 219 -26.62 0.98 13.09
C ASP A 219 -26.54 2.10 12.03
N LEU A 220 -26.63 1.73 10.78
CA LEU A 220 -26.61 2.68 9.66
C LEU A 220 -27.93 3.42 9.46
N LEU A 221 -29.00 3.12 10.20
CA LEU A 221 -30.23 3.93 10.27
C LEU A 221 -30.19 4.98 11.38
N ALA A 222 -29.21 4.92 12.30
CA ALA A 222 -29.00 5.97 13.27
C ALA A 222 -28.65 7.31 12.56
N GLN A 223 -28.72 8.41 13.31
CA GLN A 223 -28.35 9.72 12.81
C GLN A 223 -26.89 9.72 12.34
N LEU A 224 -26.68 9.82 11.02
CA LEU A 224 -25.37 9.92 10.39
C LEU A 224 -25.01 11.40 10.18
N PRO A 225 -23.73 11.79 10.24
CA PRO A 225 -23.32 13.12 9.83
C PRO A 225 -23.61 13.37 8.35
N PRO A 226 -23.83 14.62 7.94
CA PRO A 226 -24.13 14.96 6.53
C PRO A 226 -23.07 14.48 5.53
N SER A 227 -21.84 14.30 6.00
CA SER A 227 -20.69 13.78 5.22
C SER A 227 -20.71 12.27 5.03
N VAL A 228 -21.63 11.54 5.68
CA VAL A 228 -21.79 10.08 5.54
C VAL A 228 -23.06 9.77 4.77
N ILE A 229 -22.88 9.22 3.57
CA ILE A 229 -23.97 8.81 2.68
C ILE A 229 -24.12 7.31 2.76
N ARG A 230 -25.30 6.86 3.11
CA ARG A 230 -25.67 5.45 3.08
C ARG A 230 -26.45 5.14 1.82
N THR A 231 -26.07 4.07 1.13
CA THR A 231 -26.82 3.50 0.01
C THR A 231 -27.23 2.06 0.36
N TYR A 232 -28.47 1.90 0.81
CA TYR A 232 -29.06 0.57 1.01
C TYR A 232 -29.56 0.02 -0.31
N THR A 233 -29.35 -1.28 -0.56
CA THR A 233 -29.77 -1.94 -1.78
C THR A 233 -30.06 -3.43 -1.54
N GLN A 234 -30.73 -4.07 -2.48
CA GLN A 234 -30.84 -5.53 -2.52
C GLN A 234 -29.64 -6.13 -3.27
N PRO A 235 -29.26 -7.38 -2.99
CA PRO A 235 -28.06 -8.01 -3.57
C PRO A 235 -28.01 -7.95 -5.10
N GLU A 236 -29.12 -8.14 -5.76
CA GLU A 236 -29.22 -8.11 -7.23
C GLU A 236 -28.95 -6.73 -7.85
N TYR A 237 -29.10 -5.65 -7.10
CA TYR A 237 -28.84 -4.28 -7.56
C TYR A 237 -27.49 -3.71 -7.05
N LEU A 238 -26.74 -4.48 -6.28
CA LEU A 238 -25.48 -4.02 -5.66
C LEU A 238 -24.50 -3.47 -6.70
N ALA A 239 -24.24 -4.21 -7.78
CA ALA A 239 -23.33 -3.79 -8.84
C ALA A 239 -23.79 -2.49 -9.55
N ALA A 240 -25.07 -2.32 -9.77
CA ALA A 240 -25.62 -1.11 -10.36
C ALA A 240 -25.47 0.09 -9.43
N LYS A 241 -25.68 -0.09 -8.12
CA LYS A 241 -25.50 0.97 -7.11
C LYS A 241 -24.03 1.36 -6.95
N GLN A 242 -23.11 0.39 -6.98
CA GLN A 242 -21.68 0.65 -6.99
C GLN A 242 -21.28 1.52 -8.19
N TYR A 243 -21.69 1.14 -9.38
CA TYR A 243 -21.44 1.90 -10.60
C TYR A 243 -22.02 3.33 -10.54
N THR A 244 -23.29 3.48 -10.11
CA THR A 244 -23.95 4.78 -9.97
C THR A 244 -23.23 5.69 -8.97
N ALA A 245 -22.84 5.16 -7.80
CA ALA A 245 -22.10 5.92 -6.80
C ALA A 245 -20.77 6.43 -7.36
N LEU A 246 -20.03 5.59 -8.08
CA LEU A 246 -18.77 5.99 -8.71
C LEU A 246 -18.98 7.03 -9.82
N CYS A 247 -20.06 6.91 -10.62
CA CYS A 247 -20.42 7.93 -11.62
C CYS A 247 -20.70 9.29 -10.96
N GLY A 248 -21.36 9.32 -9.81
CA GLY A 248 -21.61 10.55 -9.05
C GLY A 248 -20.31 11.24 -8.57
N MET A 249 -19.22 10.47 -8.42
CA MET A 249 -17.93 11.02 -8.02
C MET A 249 -17.05 11.50 -9.19
N LEU A 250 -17.47 11.34 -10.45
CA LEU A 250 -16.61 11.64 -11.61
C LEU A 250 -16.35 13.13 -11.78
N ASN A 251 -17.33 13.97 -11.53
CA ASN A 251 -17.24 15.42 -11.72
C ASN A 251 -16.50 16.14 -10.59
N ASN A 252 -16.15 15.42 -9.55
CA ASN A 252 -15.36 15.96 -8.44
C ASN A 252 -13.88 15.92 -8.80
N ASN A 253 -13.18 17.06 -8.72
CA ASN A 253 -11.74 17.16 -8.94
C ASN A 253 -10.89 16.64 -7.75
N GLU A 254 -11.54 16.24 -6.66
CA GLU A 254 -10.92 15.72 -5.46
C GLU A 254 -10.55 14.23 -5.57
N SER A 255 -9.74 13.76 -4.64
CA SER A 255 -9.30 12.37 -4.62
C SER A 255 -10.42 11.45 -4.10
N VAL A 256 -10.64 10.34 -4.80
CA VAL A 256 -11.67 9.35 -4.45
C VAL A 256 -11.07 7.95 -4.41
N ILE A 257 -11.36 7.23 -3.34
CA ILE A 257 -11.06 5.81 -3.23
C ILE A 257 -12.33 4.98 -3.07
N ALA A 258 -12.49 3.98 -3.92
CA ALA A 258 -13.54 2.99 -3.78
C ALA A 258 -12.94 1.66 -3.29
N LEU A 259 -13.60 0.99 -2.34
CA LEU A 259 -13.02 -0.08 -1.55
C LEU A 259 -13.87 -1.33 -1.55
N HIS A 260 -13.23 -2.46 -1.83
CA HIS A 260 -13.68 -3.80 -1.50
C HIS A 260 -12.86 -4.36 -0.32
N GLY A 261 -13.25 -5.53 0.21
CA GLY A 261 -12.50 -6.28 1.22
C GLY A 261 -11.10 -6.72 0.76
N GLY A 262 -10.30 -7.25 1.68
CA GLY A 262 -8.90 -7.61 1.45
C GLY A 262 -8.67 -8.94 0.70
N ASP A 263 -9.70 -9.77 0.51
CA ASP A 263 -9.59 -11.11 -0.07
C ASP A 263 -9.33 -11.12 -1.59
N ASN A 264 -8.94 -12.30 -2.12
CA ASN A 264 -8.63 -12.47 -3.54
C ASN A 264 -9.84 -12.31 -4.47
N GLN A 265 -11.07 -12.61 -4.00
CA GLN A 265 -12.29 -12.42 -4.80
C GLN A 265 -12.57 -10.92 -4.95
N SER A 266 -12.44 -10.17 -3.88
CA SER A 266 -12.58 -8.71 -3.85
C SER A 266 -11.57 -8.02 -4.76
N LYS A 267 -10.35 -8.53 -4.87
CA LYS A 267 -9.34 -8.04 -5.81
C LYS A 267 -9.81 -8.19 -7.27
N ASN A 268 -10.41 -9.33 -7.63
CA ASN A 268 -10.95 -9.55 -8.96
C ASN A 268 -12.15 -8.62 -9.25
N LYS A 269 -13.06 -8.43 -8.27
CA LYS A 269 -14.17 -7.47 -8.35
C LYS A 269 -13.65 -6.04 -8.58
N THR A 270 -12.57 -5.64 -7.89
CA THR A 270 -11.89 -4.35 -8.05
C THR A 270 -11.45 -4.11 -9.49
N HIS A 271 -10.75 -5.07 -10.11
CA HIS A 271 -10.30 -4.97 -11.49
C HIS A 271 -11.47 -4.93 -12.50
N LEU A 272 -12.50 -5.75 -12.25
CA LEU A 272 -13.68 -5.78 -13.11
C LEU A 272 -14.44 -4.44 -13.07
N LEU A 273 -14.66 -3.88 -11.90
CA LEU A 273 -15.34 -2.60 -11.75
C LEU A 273 -14.52 -1.45 -12.38
N ALA A 274 -13.20 -1.43 -12.20
CA ALA A 274 -12.32 -0.46 -12.86
C ALA A 274 -12.40 -0.57 -14.39
N LYS A 275 -12.49 -1.79 -14.93
CA LYS A 275 -12.69 -2.05 -16.35
C LYS A 275 -14.04 -1.52 -16.84
N THR A 276 -15.11 -1.77 -16.10
CA THR A 276 -16.48 -1.25 -16.40
C THR A 276 -16.51 0.26 -16.40
N MET A 277 -15.73 0.91 -15.50
CA MET A 277 -15.58 2.37 -15.48
C MET A 277 -14.74 2.93 -16.64
N ALA A 278 -14.26 2.09 -17.55
CA ALA A 278 -13.55 2.47 -18.78
C ALA A 278 -12.37 3.44 -18.54
N GLY A 279 -11.57 3.19 -17.51
CA GLY A 279 -10.40 4.02 -17.17
C GLY A 279 -10.70 5.33 -16.44
N ARG A 280 -11.98 5.68 -16.17
CA ARG A 280 -12.34 6.83 -15.33
C ARG A 280 -11.92 6.65 -13.88
N PHE A 281 -11.87 5.40 -13.41
CA PHE A 281 -11.19 4.95 -12.20
C PHE A 281 -10.08 3.98 -12.57
N SER A 282 -8.98 3.97 -11.80
CA SER A 282 -7.88 3.03 -11.97
C SER A 282 -7.85 2.05 -10.80
N SER A 283 -7.64 0.77 -11.07
CA SER A 283 -7.42 -0.18 -9.97
C SER A 283 -6.01 -0.08 -9.41
N ILE A 284 -5.91 -0.28 -8.10
CA ILE A 284 -4.64 -0.30 -7.37
C ILE A 284 -4.00 -1.69 -7.51
N GLU A 285 -2.68 -1.73 -7.73
CA GLU A 285 -1.90 -2.96 -7.85
C GLU A 285 -1.10 -3.26 -6.57
N GLU A 286 -0.80 -4.53 -6.36
CA GLU A 286 0.15 -4.95 -5.32
C GLU A 286 1.56 -4.45 -5.63
N ILE A 287 2.31 -4.08 -4.59
CA ILE A 287 3.71 -3.64 -4.74
C ILE A 287 4.57 -4.77 -5.32
N GLU A 288 4.32 -6.01 -4.94
CA GLU A 288 5.06 -7.18 -5.40
C GLU A 288 4.94 -7.46 -6.91
N GLY A 289 3.89 -6.98 -7.57
CA GLY A 289 3.73 -7.08 -9.02
C GLY A 289 3.65 -8.52 -9.55
N LYS A 290 2.99 -9.43 -8.82
CA LYS A 290 2.88 -10.86 -9.19
C LYS A 290 2.39 -11.07 -10.63
N ASP A 291 1.40 -10.29 -11.07
CA ASP A 291 0.87 -10.34 -12.44
C ASP A 291 1.92 -9.96 -13.49
N LEU A 292 2.71 -8.92 -13.22
CA LEU A 292 3.77 -8.45 -14.11
C LEU A 292 4.89 -9.50 -14.24
N HIS A 293 5.37 -10.01 -13.11
CA HIS A 293 6.41 -11.05 -13.11
C HIS A 293 5.97 -12.34 -13.81
N SER A 294 4.73 -12.77 -13.56
CA SER A 294 4.16 -13.93 -14.24
C SER A 294 4.09 -13.72 -15.76
N PHE A 295 3.67 -12.54 -16.20
CA PHE A 295 3.62 -12.20 -17.61
C PHE A 295 5.02 -12.20 -18.26
N ILE A 296 6.00 -11.51 -17.64
CA ILE A 296 7.38 -11.44 -18.15
C ILE A 296 7.99 -12.84 -18.28
N LYS A 297 7.87 -13.68 -17.25
CA LYS A 297 8.37 -15.07 -17.29
C LYS A 297 7.75 -15.87 -18.42
N LYS A 298 6.43 -15.75 -18.64
CA LYS A 298 5.74 -16.42 -19.74
C LYS A 298 6.20 -15.89 -21.11
N LEU A 299 6.35 -14.57 -21.23
CA LEU A 299 6.77 -13.94 -22.50
C LEU A 299 8.16 -14.39 -22.93
N VAL A 300 9.11 -14.44 -22.00
CA VAL A 300 10.49 -14.88 -22.29
C VAL A 300 10.57 -16.39 -22.58
N ALA A 301 9.67 -17.20 -22.03
CA ALA A 301 9.66 -18.64 -22.24
C ALA A 301 9.04 -19.09 -23.58
N VAL A 302 8.40 -18.19 -24.31
CA VAL A 302 7.71 -18.54 -25.58
C VAL A 302 8.72 -18.72 -26.72
N LYS A 303 8.49 -19.74 -27.53
CA LYS A 303 9.41 -20.11 -28.63
C LYS A 303 9.09 -19.42 -29.97
N THR A 304 7.89 -18.91 -30.17
CA THR A 304 7.47 -18.29 -31.43
C THR A 304 6.96 -16.87 -31.21
N VAL A 305 7.25 -15.98 -32.16
CA VAL A 305 6.80 -14.58 -32.12
C VAL A 305 5.28 -14.49 -32.03
N GLN A 306 4.58 -15.33 -32.78
CA GLN A 306 3.12 -15.40 -32.78
C GLN A 306 2.55 -15.71 -31.39
N ALA A 307 3.06 -16.75 -30.73
CA ALA A 307 2.61 -17.12 -29.38
C ALA A 307 2.98 -16.03 -28.36
N GLY A 308 4.13 -15.38 -28.52
CA GLY A 308 4.53 -14.21 -27.74
C GLY A 308 3.55 -13.06 -27.89
N PHE A 309 3.18 -12.72 -29.12
CA PHE A 309 2.24 -11.63 -29.38
C PHE A 309 0.83 -11.92 -28.83
N LEU A 310 0.37 -13.16 -28.86
CA LEU A 310 -0.88 -13.55 -28.21
C LEU A 310 -0.86 -13.28 -26.69
N LEU A 311 0.27 -13.53 -26.02
CA LEU A 311 0.44 -13.17 -24.61
C LEU A 311 0.45 -11.66 -24.42
N VAL A 312 1.12 -10.91 -25.31
CA VAL A 312 1.15 -9.44 -25.32
C VAL A 312 -0.26 -8.86 -25.44
N VAL A 313 -1.06 -9.34 -26.40
CA VAL A 313 -2.47 -8.91 -26.55
C VAL A 313 -3.31 -9.23 -25.31
N LYS A 314 -3.15 -10.44 -24.74
CA LYS A 314 -3.83 -10.80 -23.47
C LYS A 314 -3.42 -9.87 -22.31
N PHE A 315 -2.16 -9.52 -22.22
CA PHE A 315 -1.68 -8.60 -21.18
C PHE A 315 -2.16 -7.16 -21.45
N ALA A 316 -2.17 -6.70 -22.70
CA ALA A 316 -2.77 -5.43 -23.08
C ALA A 316 -4.25 -5.36 -22.67
N MET A 317 -5.04 -6.42 -22.90
CA MET A 317 -6.44 -6.52 -22.47
C MET A 317 -6.61 -6.56 -20.95
N LYS A 318 -5.58 -6.99 -20.20
CA LYS A 318 -5.58 -6.86 -18.72
C LYS A 318 -5.34 -5.43 -18.24
N CYS A 319 -4.69 -4.59 -19.04
CA CYS A 319 -4.35 -3.22 -18.68
C CYS A 319 -5.34 -2.19 -19.25
N LEU A 320 -5.87 -2.46 -20.45
CA LEU A 320 -6.64 -1.54 -21.28
C LEU A 320 -7.96 -2.15 -21.71
N THR A 321 -9.02 -1.32 -21.76
CA THR A 321 -10.25 -1.64 -22.50
C THR A 321 -10.07 -1.31 -23.98
N GLY A 322 -10.96 -1.80 -24.85
CA GLY A 322 -10.98 -1.44 -26.27
C GLY A 322 -9.88 -2.07 -27.15
N VAL A 323 -8.94 -2.83 -26.59
CA VAL A 323 -7.84 -3.48 -27.36
C VAL A 323 -8.35 -4.34 -28.52
N PRO A 324 -9.41 -5.17 -28.38
CA PRO A 324 -9.93 -5.93 -29.53
C PRO A 324 -10.45 -5.07 -30.67
N SER A 325 -10.99 -3.89 -30.37
CA SER A 325 -11.50 -2.94 -31.37
C SER A 325 -10.38 -2.16 -32.07
N ALA A 326 -9.24 -2.03 -31.41
CA ALA A 326 -8.05 -1.36 -31.97
C ALA A 326 -7.23 -2.26 -32.91
N LEU A 327 -7.45 -3.59 -32.88
CA LEU A 327 -6.69 -4.58 -33.65
C LEU A 327 -7.59 -5.36 -34.62
N THR A 328 -7.06 -5.70 -35.81
CA THR A 328 -7.75 -6.62 -36.72
C THR A 328 -7.81 -8.05 -36.15
N ALA A 329 -8.69 -8.88 -36.71
CA ALA A 329 -8.79 -10.29 -36.32
C ALA A 329 -7.48 -11.04 -36.60
N GLY A 330 -6.81 -10.76 -37.73
CA GLY A 330 -5.52 -11.35 -38.09
C GLY A 330 -4.42 -10.93 -37.10
N THR A 331 -4.29 -9.61 -36.82
CA THR A 331 -3.30 -9.11 -35.86
C THR A 331 -3.50 -9.72 -34.48
N ARG A 332 -4.75 -9.88 -34.02
CA ARG A 332 -5.04 -10.55 -32.72
C ARG A 332 -4.58 -12.01 -32.70
N ARG A 333 -4.48 -12.68 -33.83
CA ARG A 333 -3.92 -14.04 -33.97
C ARG A 333 -2.41 -14.08 -34.17
N GLY A 334 -1.74 -12.90 -34.17
CA GLY A 334 -0.31 -12.78 -34.37
C GLY A 334 0.10 -12.82 -35.85
N GLU A 335 -0.79 -12.40 -36.74
CA GLU A 335 -0.53 -12.30 -38.18
C GLU A 335 -0.19 -10.84 -38.52
N VAL A 336 0.85 -10.66 -39.35
CA VAL A 336 1.17 -9.34 -39.93
C VAL A 336 0.03 -8.92 -40.85
N THR A 337 -0.53 -7.75 -40.59
CA THR A 337 -1.70 -7.25 -41.33
C THR A 337 -1.33 -6.11 -42.25
N LYS A 338 -1.62 -6.22 -43.55
CA LYS A 338 -1.36 -5.16 -44.53
C LYS A 338 -2.21 -3.92 -44.17
N LEU A 339 -1.53 -2.78 -44.08
CA LEU A 339 -2.20 -1.48 -43.92
C LEU A 339 -2.91 -1.08 -45.24
N ARG A 340 -4.12 -0.56 -45.11
CA ARG A 340 -4.92 -0.02 -46.21
C ARG A 340 -5.30 1.42 -45.90
N SER A 341 -5.70 2.20 -46.89
CA SER A 341 -6.21 3.58 -46.74
C SER A 341 -7.42 3.65 -45.77
N THR A 342 -8.20 2.55 -45.69
CA THR A 342 -9.36 2.41 -44.81
C THR A 342 -9.06 1.87 -43.41
N THR A 343 -7.79 1.65 -43.09
CA THR A 343 -7.40 1.14 -41.77
C THR A 343 -7.75 2.15 -40.68
N LYS A 344 -8.60 1.76 -39.73
CA LYS A 344 -9.14 2.67 -38.71
C LYS A 344 -8.05 3.20 -37.75
N TYR A 345 -7.08 2.35 -37.37
CA TYR A 345 -5.99 2.70 -36.44
C TYR A 345 -4.63 2.27 -37.00
N PRO A 346 -4.12 2.98 -38.04
CA PRO A 346 -2.91 2.55 -38.75
C PRO A 346 -1.67 2.50 -37.86
N LEU A 347 -1.52 3.45 -36.92
CA LEU A 347 -0.37 3.48 -36.02
C LEU A 347 -0.32 2.28 -35.07
N VAL A 348 -1.46 1.83 -34.55
CA VAL A 348 -1.52 0.64 -33.69
C VAL A 348 -1.18 -0.61 -34.48
N LEU A 349 -1.72 -0.75 -35.71
CA LEU A 349 -1.43 -1.90 -36.56
C LEU A 349 0.02 -1.90 -37.05
N GLN A 350 0.58 -0.73 -37.36
CA GLN A 350 1.98 -0.62 -37.71
C GLN A 350 2.89 -1.08 -36.56
N ALA A 351 2.67 -0.55 -35.36
CA ALA A 351 3.45 -0.95 -34.18
C ALA A 351 3.31 -2.45 -33.84
N ALA A 352 2.14 -3.04 -34.07
CA ALA A 352 1.93 -4.48 -33.95
C ALA A 352 2.72 -5.27 -35.00
N ASN A 353 2.71 -4.83 -36.25
CA ASN A 353 3.47 -5.43 -37.34
C ASN A 353 4.99 -5.33 -37.11
N ASP A 354 5.47 -4.18 -36.62
CA ASP A 354 6.88 -3.97 -36.29
C ASP A 354 7.35 -4.97 -35.25
N TYR A 355 6.57 -5.17 -34.20
CA TYR A 355 6.89 -6.18 -33.17
C TYR A 355 6.80 -7.62 -33.73
N LEU A 356 5.82 -7.92 -34.59
CA LEU A 356 5.68 -9.26 -35.19
C LEU A 356 6.83 -9.58 -36.12
N THR A 357 7.43 -8.56 -36.75
CA THR A 357 8.58 -8.70 -37.67
C THR A 357 9.91 -8.76 -36.93
N ASP A 358 10.06 -7.88 -35.90
CA ASP A 358 11.22 -7.81 -35.03
C ASP A 358 10.78 -7.69 -33.55
N PRO A 359 10.76 -8.80 -32.79
CA PRO A 359 10.24 -8.86 -31.43
C PRO A 359 11.18 -8.24 -30.37
N SER A 360 11.54 -6.99 -30.57
CA SER A 360 12.37 -6.21 -29.64
C SER A 360 11.56 -5.54 -28.52
N SER A 361 12.21 -5.22 -27.40
CA SER A 361 11.60 -4.43 -26.32
C SER A 361 11.21 -3.03 -26.76
N SER A 362 11.92 -2.46 -27.73
CA SER A 362 11.60 -1.14 -28.31
C SER A 362 10.28 -1.16 -29.07
N HIS A 363 10.09 -2.16 -29.97
CA HIS A 363 8.83 -2.33 -30.69
C HIS A 363 7.67 -2.68 -29.74
N LEU A 364 7.93 -3.50 -28.72
CA LEU A 364 6.94 -3.83 -27.71
C LEU A 364 6.49 -2.58 -26.92
N LYS A 365 7.43 -1.71 -26.53
CA LYS A 365 7.14 -0.44 -25.87
C LYS A 365 6.31 0.47 -26.78
N ALA A 366 6.71 0.63 -28.04
CA ALA A 366 5.99 1.44 -29.03
C ALA A 366 4.55 0.93 -29.24
N PHE A 367 4.33 -0.39 -29.27
CA PHE A 367 3.01 -0.98 -29.38
C PHE A 367 2.11 -0.60 -28.18
N PHE A 368 2.62 -0.69 -26.94
CA PHE A 368 1.83 -0.29 -25.77
C PHE A 368 1.60 1.22 -25.70
N GLU A 369 2.55 2.03 -26.14
CA GLU A 369 2.39 3.50 -26.19
C GLU A 369 1.35 3.92 -27.23
N THR A 370 1.34 3.30 -28.40
CA THR A 370 0.31 3.54 -29.42
C THR A 370 -1.07 3.09 -28.98
N LEU A 371 -1.18 1.93 -28.30
CA LEU A 371 -2.42 1.50 -27.67
C LEU A 371 -2.88 2.51 -26.61
N LYS A 372 -1.99 2.98 -25.75
CA LYS A 372 -2.33 3.95 -24.71
C LYS A 372 -2.85 5.27 -25.26
N SER A 373 -2.34 5.69 -26.41
CA SER A 373 -2.75 6.94 -27.09
C SER A 373 -3.95 6.77 -28.02
N ASN A 374 -4.43 5.55 -28.24
CA ASN A 374 -5.54 5.29 -29.14
C ASN A 374 -6.88 5.69 -28.48
N PRO A 375 -7.78 6.40 -29.18
CA PRO A 375 -9.04 6.89 -28.61
C PRO A 375 -10.03 5.79 -28.21
N GLU A 376 -9.94 4.59 -28.80
CA GLU A 376 -10.79 3.44 -28.43
C GLU A 376 -10.34 2.71 -27.19
N THR A 377 -9.11 2.96 -26.72
CA THR A 377 -8.55 2.25 -25.58
C THR A 377 -8.50 3.16 -24.34
N SER A 378 -8.72 2.57 -23.19
CA SER A 378 -8.63 3.29 -21.92
C SER A 378 -7.95 2.42 -20.86
N ALA A 379 -6.90 2.96 -20.24
CA ALA A 379 -6.17 2.24 -19.20
C ALA A 379 -6.97 2.24 -17.89
N TYR A 380 -7.30 1.03 -17.39
CA TYR A 380 -7.97 0.83 -16.10
C TYR A 380 -7.05 0.17 -15.06
N ARG A 381 -5.98 -0.53 -15.48
CA ARG A 381 -4.87 -0.94 -14.62
C ARG A 381 -3.62 -0.13 -14.99
N ARG A 382 -3.70 1.17 -14.74
CA ARG A 382 -2.66 2.14 -15.13
C ARG A 382 -1.31 1.84 -14.47
N ASP A 383 -1.32 1.40 -13.22
CA ASP A 383 -0.11 1.03 -12.49
C ASP A 383 0.59 -0.17 -13.15
N LEU A 384 -0.17 -1.22 -13.48
CA LEU A 384 0.39 -2.40 -14.13
C LEU A 384 1.02 -2.05 -15.49
N LEU A 385 0.34 -1.24 -16.30
CA LEU A 385 0.84 -0.76 -17.58
C LEU A 385 2.09 0.10 -17.41
N TYR A 386 2.08 1.05 -16.47
CA TYR A 386 3.21 1.93 -16.19
C TYR A 386 4.44 1.13 -15.76
N ARG A 387 4.29 0.18 -14.85
CA ARG A 387 5.37 -0.69 -14.40
C ARG A 387 5.98 -1.48 -15.55
N PHE A 388 5.14 -2.04 -16.42
CA PHE A 388 5.62 -2.79 -17.57
C PHE A 388 6.41 -1.89 -18.53
N LEU A 389 5.93 -0.68 -18.85
CA LEU A 389 6.65 0.28 -19.70
C LEU A 389 8.01 0.68 -19.11
N ASN A 390 8.12 0.81 -17.78
CA ASN A 390 9.41 1.08 -17.13
C ASN A 390 10.34 -0.12 -17.15
N VAL A 391 9.84 -1.35 -17.00
CA VAL A 391 10.64 -2.56 -17.18
C VAL A 391 11.21 -2.63 -18.59
N LEU A 392 10.39 -2.34 -19.61
CA LEU A 392 10.86 -2.26 -20.99
C LEU A 392 11.94 -1.17 -21.15
N LYS A 393 11.76 -0.01 -20.53
CA LYS A 393 12.75 1.08 -20.57
C LYS A 393 14.09 0.65 -19.95
N ILE A 394 14.11 0.04 -18.77
CA ILE A 394 15.31 -0.47 -18.11
C ILE A 394 16.07 -1.43 -19.04
N HIS A 395 15.35 -2.32 -19.73
CA HIS A 395 15.95 -3.26 -20.66
C HIS A 395 16.48 -2.56 -21.93
N ILE A 396 15.74 -1.60 -22.49
CA ILE A 396 16.15 -0.82 -23.68
C ILE A 396 17.40 0.03 -23.37
N ASP A 397 17.44 0.65 -22.18
CA ASP A 397 18.56 1.49 -21.73
C ASP A 397 19.82 0.66 -21.36
N GLY A 398 19.79 -0.68 -21.53
CA GLY A 398 20.92 -1.57 -21.27
C GLY A 398 21.28 -1.77 -19.80
N GLN A 399 20.40 -1.35 -18.88
CA GLN A 399 20.62 -1.54 -17.42
C GLN A 399 20.42 -2.99 -16.98
N ALA A 400 19.81 -3.82 -17.81
CA ALA A 400 19.60 -5.25 -17.61
C ALA A 400 19.80 -5.99 -18.90
N THR A 401 20.38 -7.20 -18.84
CA THR A 401 20.64 -8.04 -20.01
C THR A 401 19.40 -8.81 -20.47
N THR A 402 18.45 -9.02 -19.57
CA THR A 402 17.20 -9.74 -19.84
C THR A 402 15.99 -8.98 -19.30
N LEU A 403 14.83 -9.20 -19.91
CA LEU A 403 13.57 -8.62 -19.45
C LEU A 403 13.19 -9.09 -18.03
N VAL A 404 13.59 -10.30 -17.64
CA VAL A 404 13.39 -10.82 -16.28
C VAL A 404 14.23 -10.05 -15.27
N GLU A 405 15.50 -9.80 -15.59
CA GLU A 405 16.40 -9.00 -14.77
C GLU A 405 15.92 -7.56 -14.64
N ALA A 406 15.48 -6.94 -15.74
CA ALA A 406 14.86 -5.61 -15.73
C ALA A 406 13.63 -5.57 -14.79
N GLY A 407 12.80 -6.60 -14.79
CA GLY A 407 11.67 -6.74 -13.87
C GLY A 407 12.09 -6.78 -12.41
N ILE A 408 13.18 -7.49 -12.10
CA ILE A 408 13.74 -7.57 -10.73
C ILE A 408 14.31 -6.20 -10.29
N LEU A 409 15.06 -5.53 -11.16
CA LEU A 409 15.61 -4.19 -10.89
C LEU A 409 14.50 -3.19 -10.61
N TYR A 410 13.49 -3.14 -11.47
CA TYR A 410 12.33 -2.26 -11.29
C TYR A 410 11.59 -2.54 -9.96
N GLN A 411 11.41 -3.81 -9.58
CA GLN A 411 10.79 -4.16 -8.31
C GLN A 411 11.59 -3.67 -7.10
N ARG A 412 12.92 -3.71 -7.18
CA ARG A 412 13.79 -3.14 -6.12
C ARG A 412 13.60 -1.63 -5.99
N GLU A 413 13.61 -0.91 -7.10
CA GLU A 413 13.36 0.55 -7.11
C GLU A 413 11.99 0.89 -6.52
N MET A 414 10.96 0.13 -6.89
CA MET A 414 9.59 0.32 -6.38
C MET A 414 9.46 0.14 -4.87
N ARG A 415 10.23 -0.77 -4.28
CA ARG A 415 10.25 -0.94 -2.82
C ARG A 415 10.79 0.31 -2.12
N HIS A 416 11.75 1.01 -2.73
CA HIS A 416 12.35 2.23 -2.16
C HIS A 416 11.56 3.50 -2.47
N SER A 417 11.03 3.64 -3.68
CA SER A 417 10.32 4.85 -4.13
C SER A 417 8.83 4.88 -3.80
N GLY A 418 8.25 3.72 -3.44
CA GLY A 418 6.80 3.61 -3.23
C GLY A 418 6.01 3.52 -4.54
N ARG A 419 4.69 3.69 -4.45
CA ARG A 419 3.82 3.60 -5.63
C ARG A 419 3.94 4.84 -6.52
N PRO A 420 4.22 4.70 -7.83
CA PRO A 420 4.47 5.82 -8.73
C PRO A 420 3.18 6.52 -9.21
N ILE A 421 2.00 6.09 -8.73
CA ILE A 421 0.74 6.58 -9.30
C ILE A 421 0.16 7.72 -8.50
N ASN A 422 0.05 8.84 -9.19
CA ASN A 422 -0.71 9.99 -8.77
C ASN A 422 -2.05 10.02 -9.52
N HIS A 423 -2.91 9.02 -9.29
CA HIS A 423 -4.26 9.00 -9.86
C HIS A 423 -5.29 9.37 -8.80
N ARG A 424 -6.14 10.37 -9.11
CA ARG A 424 -7.09 10.89 -8.11
C ARG A 424 -8.30 9.99 -7.87
N LYS A 425 -8.61 9.06 -8.79
CA LYS A 425 -9.80 8.19 -8.70
C LYS A 425 -9.36 6.73 -8.78
N LEU A 426 -9.43 6.06 -7.65
CA LEU A 426 -8.89 4.72 -7.49
C LEU A 426 -9.95 3.74 -6.98
N ILE A 427 -9.79 2.47 -7.35
CA ILE A 427 -10.52 1.34 -6.78
C ILE A 427 -9.49 0.37 -6.23
N GLY A 428 -9.65 -0.05 -4.99
CA GLY A 428 -8.71 -0.95 -4.33
C GLY A 428 -9.36 -1.85 -3.29
N THR A 429 -8.53 -2.63 -2.61
CA THR A 429 -8.95 -3.38 -1.43
C THR A 429 -8.45 -2.65 -0.18
N THR A 430 -9.06 -2.92 0.97
CA THR A 430 -8.67 -2.36 2.27
C THR A 430 -7.18 -2.53 2.54
N LEU A 431 -6.65 -3.71 2.25
CA LEU A 431 -5.23 -4.02 2.42
C LEU A 431 -4.32 -3.12 1.56
N LEU A 432 -4.70 -2.87 0.29
CA LEU A 432 -3.87 -2.08 -0.63
C LEU A 432 -3.88 -0.57 -0.35
N VAL A 433 -4.89 -0.07 0.36
CA VAL A 433 -5.05 1.36 0.66
C VAL A 433 -4.68 1.73 2.09
N LYS A 434 -4.33 0.76 2.91
CA LYS A 434 -3.88 1.03 4.27
C LYS A 434 -2.74 2.06 4.28
N GLY A 435 -2.82 3.04 5.18
CA GLY A 435 -1.86 4.15 5.25
C GLY A 435 -2.08 5.28 4.22
N LEU A 436 -2.98 5.11 3.23
CA LEU A 436 -3.31 6.15 2.25
C LEU A 436 -4.51 6.99 2.72
N GLU A 437 -4.58 8.23 2.24
CA GLU A 437 -5.63 9.20 2.57
C GLU A 437 -6.22 9.79 1.29
N TYR A 438 -7.55 9.96 1.29
CA TYR A 438 -8.32 10.51 0.17
C TYR A 438 -9.34 11.51 0.68
N ASP A 439 -9.79 12.40 -0.18
CA ASP A 439 -10.88 13.32 0.15
C ASP A 439 -12.19 12.55 0.40
N HIS A 440 -12.48 11.57 -0.47
CA HIS A 440 -13.73 10.79 -0.42
C HIS A 440 -13.43 9.28 -0.41
N ALA A 441 -14.15 8.54 0.41
CA ALA A 441 -14.14 7.08 0.41
C ALA A 441 -15.52 6.52 0.04
N VAL A 442 -15.54 5.47 -0.79
CA VAL A 442 -16.75 4.72 -1.16
C VAL A 442 -16.53 3.25 -0.79
N ILE A 443 -17.23 2.76 0.21
CA ILE A 443 -17.24 1.34 0.57
C ILE A 443 -18.24 0.64 -0.34
N LEU A 444 -17.76 -0.24 -1.21
CA LEU A 444 -18.53 -0.82 -2.30
C LEU A 444 -19.41 -2.00 -1.88
N ASP A 445 -19.01 -2.73 -0.85
CA ASP A 445 -19.69 -3.92 -0.34
C ASP A 445 -19.40 -4.03 1.17
N ALA A 446 -20.12 -3.23 1.97
CA ALA A 446 -19.84 -3.10 3.40
C ALA A 446 -20.17 -4.39 4.17
N ASP A 447 -21.06 -5.21 3.64
CA ASP A 447 -21.51 -6.45 4.27
C ASP A 447 -20.43 -7.53 4.27
N SER A 448 -19.50 -7.46 3.31
CA SER A 448 -18.39 -8.41 3.18
C SER A 448 -17.18 -8.08 4.06
N LEU A 449 -17.21 -6.96 4.79
CA LEU A 449 -16.09 -6.49 5.60
C LEU A 449 -16.22 -6.94 7.05
N ASP A 450 -15.13 -7.47 7.60
CA ASP A 450 -15.03 -7.66 9.05
C ASP A 450 -14.88 -6.31 9.77
N ALA A 451 -14.84 -6.34 11.09
CA ALA A 451 -14.78 -5.13 11.91
C ALA A 451 -13.53 -4.28 11.65
N LYS A 452 -12.38 -4.91 11.45
CA LYS A 452 -11.09 -4.22 11.19
C LYS A 452 -11.04 -3.65 9.78
N ASP A 453 -11.39 -4.45 8.78
CA ASP A 453 -11.48 -4.01 7.39
C ASP A 453 -12.46 -2.84 7.23
N LEU A 454 -13.62 -2.93 7.89
CA LEU A 454 -14.63 -1.89 7.90
C LEU A 454 -14.08 -0.59 8.49
N TYR A 455 -13.42 -0.66 9.65
CA TYR A 455 -12.81 0.49 10.28
C TYR A 455 -11.71 1.11 9.40
N VAL A 456 -10.84 0.28 8.82
CA VAL A 456 -9.82 0.76 7.88
C VAL A 456 -10.47 1.44 6.68
N ALA A 457 -11.50 0.85 6.08
CA ALA A 457 -12.21 1.43 4.93
C ALA A 457 -12.86 2.78 5.28
N MET A 458 -13.59 2.85 6.40
CA MET A 458 -14.26 4.07 6.87
C MET A 458 -13.30 5.22 7.13
N THR A 459 -12.09 4.93 7.58
CA THR A 459 -11.08 5.95 7.91
C THR A 459 -10.29 6.46 6.71
N ARG A 460 -10.56 6.02 5.47
CA ARG A 460 -9.81 6.49 4.28
C ARG A 460 -10.28 7.83 3.74
N GLY A 461 -11.56 8.19 3.94
CA GLY A 461 -12.12 9.47 3.50
C GLY A 461 -11.93 10.58 4.54
N ALA A 462 -11.41 11.72 4.11
CA ALA A 462 -11.23 12.88 4.96
C ALA A 462 -12.44 13.82 4.96
N LYS A 463 -13.15 13.93 3.83
CA LYS A 463 -14.29 14.86 3.64
C LYS A 463 -15.64 14.16 3.63
N SER A 464 -15.73 13.00 2.99
CA SER A 464 -16.97 12.23 2.98
C SER A 464 -16.74 10.72 2.90
N LEU A 465 -17.77 10.00 3.29
CA LEU A 465 -17.84 8.55 3.26
C LEU A 465 -19.17 8.10 2.67
N THR A 466 -19.11 7.24 1.64
CA THR A 466 -20.29 6.56 1.10
C THR A 466 -20.23 5.08 1.46
N ILE A 467 -21.29 4.54 2.04
CA ILE A 467 -21.39 3.14 2.47
C ILE A 467 -22.48 2.45 1.66
N ILE A 468 -22.10 1.45 0.87
CA ILE A 468 -23.04 0.65 0.06
C ILE A 468 -23.12 -0.75 0.65
N GLY A 469 -24.33 -1.21 0.95
CA GLY A 469 -24.56 -2.53 1.53
C GLY A 469 -26.02 -2.93 1.51
N THR A 470 -26.30 -4.16 1.92
CA THR A 470 -27.64 -4.74 1.94
C THR A 470 -28.18 -4.91 3.38
N VAL A 471 -27.29 -4.81 4.39
CA VAL A 471 -27.66 -4.94 5.80
C VAL A 471 -27.70 -3.60 6.52
N ARG A 472 -28.49 -3.56 7.59
CA ARG A 472 -28.65 -2.38 8.44
C ARG A 472 -27.51 -2.20 9.45
N HIS A 473 -27.02 -3.30 10.00
CA HIS A 473 -26.05 -3.29 11.09
C HIS A 473 -24.71 -3.84 10.61
N LEU A 474 -23.62 -3.11 10.87
CA LEU A 474 -22.27 -3.48 10.47
C LEU A 474 -21.36 -3.66 11.71
N PRO A 475 -20.36 -4.57 11.67
CA PRO A 475 -20.18 -5.59 10.63
C PRO A 475 -21.34 -6.57 10.59
N ALA A 476 -21.53 -7.24 9.44
CA ALA A 476 -22.71 -8.10 9.17
C ALA A 476 -22.78 -9.32 10.11
#